data_260ef8064871671fc90fc9e5fd025051
#
_entry.id   260ef8064871671fc90fc9e5fd025051
#
_cell.length_a   1.000
_cell.length_b   1.000
_cell.length_c   1.000
_cell.angle_alpha   90.00
_cell.angle_beta   90.00
_cell.angle_gamma   90.00
#
_symmetry.space_group_name_H-M   'P 1'
#
loop_
_entity.id
_entity.type
_entity.pdbx_description
1 polymer ?
#
loop_
_entity_poly.entity_id
_entity_poly.type
_entity_poly.pdbx_seq_one_letter_code
_entity_poly.pdbx_strand_id
1 'polypeptide(L)'
;SGDTDGLFQLESGGMRKTLMMLKTSEFNDIVNAIALFRPGPKDMIPSFVRRKFGQEKIEYLHPDLKDILKSTYGIIVYQEQIIQIAQKFAGYTAGQADILRRAITKKTADVLVAERERFVEKATKLGHSVTISNEVYDYIVKFANYGFNKSHSVAYALVAYQMGYLKCHYYKHFMAVLMSNTIGNIRLIKSYIKNCNRRNIKVFLPSVNYSRDDFVATEEGIYYSFLGIMNLGALTLASLLEERDKNGFYQSYDEFISRTKDILNKRVVESMIYAGALDCFQIPRKQMVLEYDTSLELANYGAIL
;
A
#
# COMPACT_ATOMS: atom_id res chain seq x y z
N SER A 1 6.69 7.86 12.33
CA SER A 1 7.20 6.57 12.83
C SER A 1 7.91 5.75 11.75
N GLY A 2 7.57 5.93 10.47
CA GLY A 2 8.08 5.11 9.36
C GLY A 2 7.45 3.70 9.26
N ASP A 3 6.39 3.42 10.00
CA ASP A 3 5.65 2.15 9.91
C ASP A 3 4.65 2.21 8.74
N THR A 4 5.15 1.98 7.52
CA THR A 4 4.37 2.06 6.28
C THR A 4 4.16 0.70 5.60
N ASP A 5 4.45 -0.42 6.27
CA ASP A 5 4.20 -1.75 5.74
C ASP A 5 2.72 -1.93 5.41
N GLY A 6 2.43 -2.40 4.20
CA GLY A 6 1.08 -2.59 3.68
C GLY A 6 0.35 -1.30 3.31
N LEU A 7 0.98 -0.12 3.36
CA LEU A 7 0.36 1.12 2.91
C LEU A 7 0.64 1.34 1.42
N PHE A 8 -0.40 1.32 0.62
CA PHE A 8 -0.32 1.51 -0.82
C PHE A 8 0.57 2.71 -1.20
N GLN A 9 1.49 2.53 -2.14
CA GLN A 9 2.48 3.50 -2.60
C GLN A 9 3.54 3.94 -1.57
N LEU A 10 3.39 3.61 -0.28
CA LEU A 10 4.23 4.16 0.79
C LEU A 10 5.20 3.14 1.42
N GLU A 11 5.13 1.87 1.05
CA GLU A 11 5.81 0.78 1.76
C GLU A 11 7.28 0.55 1.36
N SER A 12 7.74 1.09 0.22
CA SER A 12 9.13 0.90 -0.19
C SER A 12 10.11 1.57 0.78
N GLY A 13 11.28 0.98 0.99
CA GLY A 13 12.29 1.52 1.91
C GLY A 13 12.73 2.94 1.58
N GLY A 14 12.80 3.28 0.28
CA GLY A 14 13.14 4.63 -0.18
C GLY A 14 12.01 5.63 0.09
N MET A 15 10.76 5.25 -0.18
CA MET A 15 9.59 6.08 0.13
C MET A 15 9.46 6.32 1.63
N ARG A 16 9.65 5.27 2.43
CA ARG A 16 9.67 5.38 3.91
C ARG A 16 10.68 6.41 4.40
N LYS A 17 11.91 6.37 3.88
CA LYS A 17 12.94 7.37 4.20
C LYS A 17 12.49 8.78 3.81
N THR A 18 11.91 8.94 2.63
CA THR A 18 11.38 10.22 2.15
C THR A 18 10.30 10.77 3.09
N LEU A 19 9.31 9.96 3.47
CA LEU A 19 8.26 10.37 4.41
C LEU A 19 8.81 10.75 5.79
N MET A 20 9.82 10.03 6.27
CA MET A 20 10.51 10.37 7.52
C MET A 20 11.28 11.67 7.43
N MET A 21 11.97 11.94 6.30
CA MET A 21 12.66 13.20 6.05
C MET A 21 11.68 14.38 5.98
N LEU A 22 10.53 14.19 5.33
CA LEU A 22 9.46 15.19 5.24
C LEU A 22 8.77 15.44 6.58
N LYS A 23 8.97 14.58 7.60
CA LYS A 23 8.24 14.61 8.87
C LYS A 23 6.74 14.76 8.61
N THR A 24 6.22 13.89 7.74
CA THR A 24 4.86 13.94 7.21
C THR A 24 3.83 14.23 8.29
N SER A 25 3.15 15.36 8.21
CA SER A 25 2.15 15.84 9.18
C SER A 25 0.85 16.27 8.50
N GLU A 26 0.88 16.52 7.20
CA GLU A 26 -0.24 16.99 6.42
C GLU A 26 -0.51 16.06 5.23
N PHE A 27 -1.74 16.04 4.76
CA PHE A 27 -2.13 15.27 3.58
C PHE A 27 -1.30 15.62 2.34
N ASN A 28 -1.00 16.91 2.16
CA ASN A 28 -0.18 17.38 1.05
C ASN A 28 1.26 16.83 1.07
N ASP A 29 1.78 16.47 2.23
CA ASP A 29 3.11 15.83 2.31
C ASP A 29 3.10 14.45 1.62
N ILE A 30 2.00 13.69 1.78
CA ILE A 30 1.84 12.40 1.10
C ILE A 30 1.72 12.62 -0.41
N VAL A 31 0.91 13.61 -0.83
CA VAL A 31 0.73 13.96 -2.24
C VAL A 31 2.07 14.36 -2.87
N ASN A 32 2.84 15.21 -2.20
CA ASN A 32 4.17 15.63 -2.67
C ASN A 32 5.18 14.47 -2.67
N ALA A 33 5.18 13.61 -1.64
CA ALA A 33 6.07 12.45 -1.59
C ALA A 33 5.84 11.50 -2.78
N ILE A 34 4.59 11.20 -3.11
CA ILE A 34 4.22 10.35 -4.25
C ILE A 34 4.70 10.98 -5.57
N ALA A 35 4.56 12.28 -5.71
CA ALA A 35 4.98 12.99 -6.92
C ALA A 35 6.50 13.08 -7.07
N LEU A 36 7.23 13.25 -5.97
CA LEU A 36 8.67 13.45 -5.95
C LEU A 36 9.48 12.14 -5.96
N PHE A 37 8.98 11.08 -5.32
CA PHE A 37 9.74 9.83 -5.19
C PHE A 37 9.69 8.99 -6.48
N ARG A 38 10.36 9.49 -7.51
CA ARG A 38 10.50 8.86 -8.84
C ARG A 38 11.87 9.18 -9.43
N PRO A 39 12.37 8.37 -10.38
CA PRO A 39 13.60 8.71 -11.10
C PRO A 39 13.56 10.14 -11.67
N GLY A 40 14.56 10.93 -11.40
CA GLY A 40 14.65 12.35 -11.74
C GLY A 40 14.21 13.27 -10.60
N PRO A 41 12.91 13.41 -10.28
CA PRO A 41 12.46 14.34 -9.24
C PRO A 41 12.98 14.02 -7.83
N LYS A 42 13.31 12.75 -7.54
CA LYS A 42 13.84 12.35 -6.23
C LYS A 42 15.10 13.11 -5.80
N ASP A 43 15.88 13.59 -6.76
CA ASP A 43 17.12 14.33 -6.49
C ASP A 43 16.83 15.72 -5.89
N MET A 44 15.58 16.19 -6.03
CA MET A 44 15.11 17.45 -5.46
C MET A 44 14.56 17.30 -4.04
N ILE A 45 14.32 16.08 -3.56
CA ILE A 45 13.77 15.83 -2.22
C ILE A 45 14.59 16.51 -1.12
N PRO A 46 15.94 16.47 -1.12
CA PRO A 46 16.71 17.15 -0.08
C PRO A 46 16.48 18.66 -0.04
N SER A 47 16.44 19.35 -1.18
CA SER A 47 16.14 20.78 -1.25
C SER A 47 14.70 21.07 -0.86
N PHE A 48 13.74 20.27 -1.34
CA PHE A 48 12.33 20.38 -0.95
C PHE A 48 12.15 20.28 0.58
N VAL A 49 12.83 19.33 1.23
CA VAL A 49 12.80 19.16 2.70
C VAL A 49 13.43 20.36 3.41
N ARG A 50 14.62 20.82 2.98
CA ARG A 50 15.28 21.99 3.59
C ARG A 50 14.41 23.25 3.49
N ARG A 51 13.75 23.47 2.34
CA ARG A 51 12.84 24.60 2.12
C ARG A 51 11.58 24.49 2.99
N LYS A 52 11.01 23.28 3.10
CA LYS A 52 9.87 23.02 3.99
C LYS A 52 10.16 23.42 5.43
N PHE A 53 11.37 23.18 5.91
CA PHE A 53 11.78 23.47 7.30
C PHE A 53 12.53 24.80 7.47
N GLY A 54 12.52 25.67 6.45
CA GLY A 54 13.18 26.98 6.53
C GLY A 54 14.70 26.96 6.57
N GLN A 55 15.32 25.80 6.27
CA GLN A 55 16.79 25.60 6.22
C GLN A 55 17.39 26.05 4.89
N GLU A 56 16.58 26.24 3.88
CA GLU A 56 16.95 26.79 2.58
C GLU A 56 15.91 27.83 2.19
N LYS A 57 16.38 29.02 1.71
CA LYS A 57 15.51 30.10 1.28
C LYS A 57 14.68 29.67 0.07
N ILE A 58 13.38 29.95 0.13
CA ILE A 58 12.49 29.75 -1.03
C ILE A 58 12.65 30.96 -1.94
N GLU A 59 13.16 30.74 -3.15
CA GLU A 59 13.27 31.77 -4.17
C GLU A 59 12.29 31.52 -5.28
N TYR A 60 11.66 32.59 -5.74
CA TYR A 60 10.76 32.60 -6.88
C TYR A 60 11.36 33.47 -7.94
N LEU A 61 11.47 32.98 -9.18
CA LEU A 61 12.03 33.75 -10.32
C LEU A 61 11.24 35.02 -10.59
N HIS A 62 9.93 35.01 -10.30
CA HIS A 62 9.05 36.15 -10.42
C HIS A 62 7.94 36.09 -9.35
N PRO A 63 7.45 37.25 -8.84
CA PRO A 63 6.35 37.27 -7.86
C PRO A 63 5.10 36.53 -8.29
N ASP A 64 4.75 36.53 -9.57
CA ASP A 64 3.58 35.82 -10.11
C ASP A 64 3.63 34.31 -9.92
N LEU A 65 4.83 33.73 -9.78
CA LEU A 65 5.01 32.30 -9.57
C LEU A 65 4.79 31.89 -8.10
N LYS A 66 4.79 32.85 -7.17
CA LYS A 66 4.74 32.57 -5.74
C LYS A 66 3.48 31.79 -5.36
N ASP A 67 2.29 32.24 -5.77
CA ASP A 67 1.03 31.58 -5.42
C ASP A 67 0.91 30.18 -6.02
N ILE A 68 1.49 29.97 -7.21
CA ILE A 68 1.47 28.69 -7.91
C ILE A 68 2.40 27.69 -7.23
N LEU A 69 3.58 28.17 -6.79
CA LEU A 69 4.66 27.30 -6.32
C LEU A 69 4.80 27.24 -4.78
N LYS A 70 4.02 28.04 -4.03
CA LYS A 70 4.13 28.07 -2.56
C LYS A 70 3.86 26.70 -1.90
N SER A 71 2.93 25.92 -2.44
CA SER A 71 2.59 24.59 -1.93
C SER A 71 3.67 23.54 -2.20
N THR A 72 4.64 23.85 -3.04
CA THR A 72 5.78 23.00 -3.40
C THR A 72 7.13 23.68 -3.14
N TYR A 73 7.13 24.69 -2.25
CA TYR A 73 8.31 25.41 -1.79
C TYR A 73 9.19 25.97 -2.93
N GLY A 74 8.53 26.53 -3.95
CA GLY A 74 9.22 27.11 -5.10
C GLY A 74 9.69 26.12 -6.17
N ILE A 75 9.33 24.85 -6.09
CA ILE A 75 9.72 23.81 -7.04
C ILE A 75 8.54 23.43 -7.92
N ILE A 76 8.74 23.31 -9.24
CA ILE A 76 7.72 22.74 -10.14
C ILE A 76 7.73 21.22 -9.93
N VAL A 77 6.63 20.70 -9.38
CA VAL A 77 6.40 19.27 -9.14
C VAL A 77 5.30 18.72 -10.03
N TYR A 78 4.29 19.55 -10.32
CA TYR A 78 3.08 19.13 -11.02
C TYR A 78 2.95 19.72 -12.42
N GLN A 79 2.36 18.96 -13.33
CA GLN A 79 2.04 19.40 -14.69
C GLN A 79 1.08 20.60 -14.66
N GLU A 80 0.16 20.63 -13.73
CA GLU A 80 -0.80 21.71 -13.54
C GLU A 80 -0.12 23.04 -13.18
N GLN A 81 1.02 23.00 -12.48
CA GLN A 81 1.80 24.21 -12.21
C GLN A 81 2.40 24.81 -13.48
N ILE A 82 2.83 23.98 -14.43
CA ILE A 82 3.32 24.44 -15.74
C ILE A 82 2.20 25.17 -16.50
N ILE A 83 1.00 24.58 -16.51
CA ILE A 83 -0.19 25.20 -17.14
C ILE A 83 -0.52 26.54 -16.47
N GLN A 84 -0.54 26.57 -15.13
CA GLN A 84 -0.83 27.79 -14.37
C GLN A 84 0.22 28.88 -14.59
N ILE A 85 1.51 28.53 -14.68
CA ILE A 85 2.58 29.48 -14.98
C ILE A 85 2.38 30.06 -16.38
N ALA A 86 2.13 29.22 -17.40
CA ALA A 86 1.89 29.70 -18.76
C ALA A 86 0.67 30.62 -18.85
N GLN A 87 -0.40 30.32 -18.13
CA GLN A 87 -1.58 31.16 -18.07
C GLN A 87 -1.32 32.49 -17.37
N LYS A 88 -0.76 32.47 -16.17
CA LYS A 88 -0.59 33.67 -15.34
C LYS A 88 0.53 34.55 -15.81
N PHE A 89 1.66 33.99 -16.21
CA PHE A 89 2.87 34.73 -16.58
C PHE A 89 2.88 35.15 -18.05
N ALA A 90 2.37 34.32 -18.97
CA ALA A 90 2.39 34.59 -20.41
C ALA A 90 0.98 34.75 -21.05
N GLY A 91 -0.09 34.74 -20.24
CA GLY A 91 -1.44 34.98 -20.76
C GLY A 91 -1.96 33.91 -21.72
N TYR A 92 -1.50 32.68 -21.56
CA TYR A 92 -1.99 31.54 -22.34
C TYR A 92 -3.43 31.17 -21.96
N THR A 93 -4.25 30.77 -22.93
CA THR A 93 -5.47 30.05 -22.62
C THR A 93 -5.15 28.65 -22.08
N ALA A 94 -6.12 28.01 -21.42
CA ALA A 94 -5.92 26.67 -20.89
C ALA A 94 -5.49 25.68 -21.99
N GLY A 95 -6.11 25.73 -23.17
CA GLY A 95 -5.73 24.88 -24.29
C GLY A 95 -4.33 25.17 -24.83
N GLN A 96 -3.92 26.41 -24.92
CA GLN A 96 -2.56 26.80 -25.33
C GLN A 96 -1.52 26.32 -24.31
N ALA A 97 -1.81 26.46 -23.03
CA ALA A 97 -0.91 26.00 -21.96
C ALA A 97 -0.75 24.47 -21.93
N ASP A 98 -1.81 23.72 -22.25
CA ASP A 98 -1.71 22.26 -22.37
C ASP A 98 -0.90 21.84 -23.61
N ILE A 99 -1.03 22.57 -24.73
CA ILE A 99 -0.20 22.36 -25.93
C ILE A 99 1.27 22.60 -25.59
N LEU A 100 1.61 23.71 -24.90
CA LEU A 100 2.96 23.99 -24.43
C LEU A 100 3.51 22.85 -23.57
N ARG A 101 2.74 22.41 -22.57
CA ARG A 101 3.11 21.30 -21.69
C ARG A 101 3.43 20.02 -22.49
N ARG A 102 2.58 19.68 -23.46
CA ARG A 102 2.80 18.50 -24.33
C ARG A 102 4.02 18.66 -25.23
N ALA A 103 4.22 19.84 -25.82
CA ALA A 103 5.37 20.16 -26.67
C ALA A 103 6.69 19.95 -25.92
N ILE A 104 6.79 20.50 -24.71
CA ILE A 104 7.99 20.36 -23.87
C ILE A 104 8.23 18.88 -23.49
N THR A 105 7.18 18.13 -23.20
CA THR A 105 7.32 16.70 -22.84
C THR A 105 7.81 15.86 -24.03
N LYS A 106 7.41 16.20 -25.28
CA LYS A 106 7.82 15.48 -26.50
C LYS A 106 9.26 15.81 -26.97
N LYS A 107 9.86 16.88 -26.47
CA LYS A 107 11.27 17.27 -26.73
C LYS A 107 11.68 17.41 -28.19
N THR A 108 10.81 17.77 -29.08
CA THR A 108 11.20 18.07 -30.47
C THR A 108 11.85 19.46 -30.49
N ALA A 109 13.11 19.57 -30.89
CA ALA A 109 13.91 20.79 -30.78
C ALA A 109 13.25 22.00 -31.46
N ASP A 110 12.76 21.82 -32.68
CA ASP A 110 12.12 22.89 -33.42
C ASP A 110 10.83 23.40 -32.74
N VAL A 111 10.05 22.49 -32.13
CA VAL A 111 8.84 22.85 -31.40
C VAL A 111 9.18 23.63 -30.12
N LEU A 112 10.25 23.23 -29.43
CA LEU A 112 10.70 23.96 -28.22
C LEU A 112 11.15 25.38 -28.53
N VAL A 113 11.83 25.59 -29.67
CA VAL A 113 12.27 26.93 -30.10
C VAL A 113 11.05 27.81 -30.42
N ALA A 114 10.11 27.32 -31.24
CA ALA A 114 8.93 28.04 -31.61
C ALA A 114 8.02 28.37 -30.39
N GLU A 115 7.88 27.44 -29.46
CA GLU A 115 7.11 27.69 -28.23
C GLU A 115 7.84 28.67 -27.28
N ARG A 116 9.19 28.69 -27.26
CA ARG A 116 9.96 29.70 -26.52
C ARG A 116 9.64 31.11 -27.05
N GLU A 117 9.78 31.30 -28.35
CA GLU A 117 9.50 32.62 -29.00
C GLU A 117 8.09 33.07 -28.66
N ARG A 118 7.12 32.21 -28.82
CA ARG A 118 5.71 32.49 -28.51
C ARG A 118 5.49 32.83 -27.04
N PHE A 119 6.14 32.09 -26.10
CA PHE A 119 6.02 32.33 -24.68
C PHE A 119 6.60 33.70 -24.30
N VAL A 120 7.80 34.02 -24.80
CA VAL A 120 8.49 35.29 -24.54
C VAL A 120 7.72 36.45 -25.13
N GLU A 121 7.22 36.36 -26.39
CA GLU A 121 6.40 37.39 -27.02
C GLU A 121 5.15 37.69 -26.18
N LYS A 122 4.42 36.67 -25.76
CA LYS A 122 3.21 36.83 -24.96
C LYS A 122 3.50 37.41 -23.56
N ALA A 123 4.55 36.95 -22.89
CA ALA A 123 4.94 37.48 -21.60
C ALA A 123 5.37 38.96 -21.68
N THR A 124 6.10 39.34 -22.73
CA THR A 124 6.52 40.73 -22.93
C THR A 124 5.33 41.66 -23.22
N LYS A 125 4.30 41.17 -23.88
CA LYS A 125 3.03 41.93 -24.06
C LYS A 125 2.31 42.19 -22.73
N LEU A 126 2.57 41.39 -21.70
CA LEU A 126 2.07 41.59 -20.33
C LEU A 126 2.99 42.45 -19.46
N GLY A 127 4.11 42.98 -20.01
CA GLY A 127 5.01 43.87 -19.32
C GLY A 127 6.23 43.20 -18.68
N HIS A 128 6.42 41.91 -18.88
CA HIS A 128 7.62 41.21 -18.39
C HIS A 128 8.83 41.49 -19.30
N SER A 129 10.04 41.56 -18.74
CA SER A 129 11.24 41.70 -19.56
C SER A 129 11.55 40.42 -20.34
N VAL A 130 12.22 40.58 -21.49
CA VAL A 130 12.67 39.40 -22.29
C VAL A 130 13.54 38.47 -21.48
N THR A 131 14.43 39.01 -20.63
CA THR A 131 15.33 38.22 -19.79
C THR A 131 14.58 37.32 -18.86
N ILE A 132 13.68 37.87 -18.01
CA ILE A 132 12.91 37.07 -17.05
C ILE A 132 11.96 36.09 -17.75
N SER A 133 11.43 36.45 -18.92
CA SER A 133 10.57 35.56 -19.71
C SER A 133 11.32 34.32 -20.20
N ASN A 134 12.56 34.49 -20.65
CA ASN A 134 13.43 33.35 -20.99
C ASN A 134 13.78 32.50 -19.77
N GLU A 135 14.14 33.12 -18.64
CA GLU A 135 14.47 32.39 -17.41
C GLU A 135 13.29 31.53 -16.93
N VAL A 136 12.06 32.09 -16.96
CA VAL A 136 10.84 31.37 -16.59
C VAL A 136 10.57 30.22 -17.58
N TYR A 137 10.76 30.45 -18.89
CA TYR A 137 10.62 29.38 -19.87
C TYR A 137 11.63 28.25 -19.64
N ASP A 138 12.90 28.58 -19.41
CA ASP A 138 13.95 27.59 -19.10
C ASP A 138 13.64 26.81 -17.83
N TYR A 139 13.09 27.48 -16.84
CA TYR A 139 12.64 26.85 -15.61
C TYR A 139 11.50 25.85 -15.88
N ILE A 140 10.53 26.20 -16.70
CA ILE A 140 9.48 25.28 -17.14
C ILE A 140 10.08 24.07 -17.86
N VAL A 141 10.95 24.30 -18.85
CA VAL A 141 11.57 23.23 -19.66
C VAL A 141 12.38 22.26 -18.79
N LYS A 142 13.15 22.80 -17.84
CA LYS A 142 13.94 21.99 -16.90
C LYS A 142 13.08 21.01 -16.12
N PHE A 143 11.89 21.42 -15.69
CA PHE A 143 11.05 20.61 -14.81
C PHE A 143 9.88 19.91 -15.51
N ALA A 144 9.52 20.29 -16.72
CA ALA A 144 8.39 19.72 -17.44
C ALA A 144 8.53 18.21 -17.71
N ASN A 145 9.75 17.71 -17.85
CA ASN A 145 10.01 16.28 -18.00
C ASN A 145 9.70 15.47 -16.74
N TYR A 146 9.63 16.14 -15.61
CA TYR A 146 9.44 15.53 -14.29
C TYR A 146 8.07 15.88 -13.69
N GLY A 147 7.29 16.72 -14.36
CA GLY A 147 5.97 17.10 -13.89
C GLY A 147 5.05 15.89 -13.73
N PHE A 148 4.43 15.77 -12.56
CA PHE A 148 3.49 14.72 -12.24
C PHE A 148 2.05 15.22 -12.36
N ASN A 149 1.12 14.36 -12.72
CA ASN A 149 -0.29 14.69 -12.66
C ASN A 149 -0.74 14.81 -11.20
N LYS A 150 -1.16 16.01 -10.78
CA LYS A 150 -1.54 16.28 -9.40
C LYS A 150 -2.78 15.49 -8.98
N SER A 151 -3.77 15.37 -9.89
CA SER A 151 -5.00 14.64 -9.59
C SER A 151 -4.71 13.15 -9.31
N HIS A 152 -3.81 12.55 -10.08
CA HIS A 152 -3.35 11.18 -9.82
C HIS A 152 -2.66 11.06 -8.46
N SER A 153 -1.74 11.97 -8.14
CA SER A 153 -1.06 11.97 -6.84
C SER A 153 -2.03 12.12 -5.67
N VAL A 154 -3.03 13.00 -5.80
CA VAL A 154 -4.07 13.21 -4.78
C VAL A 154 -4.92 11.96 -4.59
N ALA A 155 -5.37 11.31 -5.68
CA ALA A 155 -6.18 10.10 -5.60
C ALA A 155 -5.43 8.97 -4.89
N TYR A 156 -4.16 8.74 -5.23
CA TYR A 156 -3.33 7.73 -4.60
C TYR A 156 -2.97 8.08 -3.14
N ALA A 157 -2.73 9.35 -2.86
CA ALA A 157 -2.51 9.82 -1.50
C ALA A 157 -3.75 9.60 -0.61
N LEU A 158 -4.96 9.78 -1.18
CA LEU A 158 -6.20 9.54 -0.45
C LEU A 158 -6.35 8.06 -0.07
N VAL A 159 -6.10 7.14 -1.00
CA VAL A 159 -6.10 5.69 -0.69
C VAL A 159 -5.07 5.36 0.38
N ALA A 160 -3.83 5.86 0.22
CA ALA A 160 -2.77 5.64 1.21
C ALA A 160 -3.12 6.21 2.59
N TYR A 161 -3.75 7.38 2.65
CA TYR A 161 -4.22 7.99 3.88
C TYR A 161 -5.32 7.17 4.56
N GLN A 162 -6.31 6.70 3.80
CA GLN A 162 -7.38 5.84 4.31
C GLN A 162 -6.82 4.53 4.87
N MET A 163 -5.89 3.90 4.15
CA MET A 163 -5.19 2.70 4.64
C MET A 163 -4.38 2.99 5.91
N GLY A 164 -3.71 4.14 5.98
CA GLY A 164 -2.97 4.59 7.16
C GLY A 164 -3.89 4.82 8.36
N TYR A 165 -5.08 5.40 8.14
CA TYR A 165 -6.11 5.56 9.15
C TYR A 165 -6.59 4.20 9.70
N LEU A 166 -6.96 3.28 8.80
CA LEU A 166 -7.37 1.92 9.19
C LEU A 166 -6.25 1.19 9.95
N LYS A 167 -5.01 1.28 9.47
CA LYS A 167 -3.85 0.69 10.15
C LYS A 167 -3.64 1.29 11.54
N CYS A 168 -3.88 2.58 11.73
CA CYS A 168 -3.70 3.25 13.01
C CYS A 168 -4.78 2.85 14.03
N HIS A 169 -6.04 2.85 13.62
CA HIS A 169 -7.19 2.68 14.52
C HIS A 169 -7.66 1.22 14.63
N TYR A 170 -7.42 0.40 13.59
CA TYR A 170 -7.87 -0.99 13.50
C TYR A 170 -6.73 -1.92 13.14
N TYR A 171 -5.56 -1.75 13.78
CA TYR A 171 -4.31 -2.40 13.42
C TYR A 171 -4.44 -3.93 13.29
N LYS A 172 -5.09 -4.58 14.24
CA LYS A 172 -5.30 -6.03 14.26
C LYS A 172 -6.05 -6.52 13.01
N HIS A 173 -7.17 -5.86 12.68
CA HIS A 173 -7.97 -6.19 11.49
C HIS A 173 -7.20 -5.88 10.19
N PHE A 174 -6.51 -4.72 10.16
CA PHE A 174 -5.67 -4.36 9.02
C PHE A 174 -4.60 -5.41 8.75
N MET A 175 -3.92 -5.90 9.79
CA MET A 175 -2.88 -6.91 9.65
C MET A 175 -3.45 -8.28 9.26
N ALA A 176 -4.61 -8.66 9.75
CA ALA A 176 -5.28 -9.88 9.33
C ALA A 176 -5.57 -9.87 7.81
N VAL A 177 -6.20 -8.79 7.31
CA VAL A 177 -6.47 -8.63 5.87
C VAL A 177 -5.16 -8.59 5.06
N LEU A 178 -4.13 -7.89 5.55
CA LEU A 178 -2.84 -7.81 4.87
C LEU A 178 -2.17 -9.18 4.76
N MET A 179 -2.20 -9.99 5.82
CA MET A 179 -1.68 -11.36 5.82
C MET A 179 -2.51 -12.28 4.91
N SER A 180 -3.83 -12.13 4.89
CA SER A 180 -4.72 -12.90 4.00
C SER A 180 -4.38 -12.67 2.53
N ASN A 181 -4.16 -11.41 2.12
CA ASN A 181 -3.76 -11.07 0.75
C ASN A 181 -2.33 -11.52 0.38
N THR A 182 -1.57 -12.04 1.34
CA THR A 182 -0.18 -12.49 1.12
C THR A 182 0.02 -13.97 1.42
N ILE A 183 -1.05 -14.75 1.55
CA ILE A 183 -0.98 -16.21 1.72
C ILE A 183 -0.13 -16.80 0.57
N GLY A 184 0.80 -17.70 0.92
CA GLY A 184 1.80 -18.23 0.01
C GLY A 184 3.14 -17.49 0.04
N ASN A 185 3.19 -16.23 0.49
CA ASN A 185 4.44 -15.49 0.67
C ASN A 185 4.93 -15.57 2.13
N ILE A 186 5.59 -16.67 2.45
CA ILE A 186 6.07 -16.96 3.82
C ILE A 186 6.97 -15.85 4.37
N ARG A 187 7.78 -15.18 3.52
CA ARG A 187 8.69 -14.12 3.95
C ARG A 187 7.91 -12.90 4.44
N LEU A 188 6.89 -12.47 3.70
CA LEU A 188 6.05 -11.34 4.10
C LEU A 188 5.24 -11.67 5.34
N ILE A 189 4.60 -12.84 5.39
CA ILE A 189 3.83 -13.27 6.57
C ILE A 189 4.70 -13.26 7.83
N LYS A 190 5.92 -13.81 7.77
CA LYS A 190 6.87 -13.75 8.91
C LYS A 190 7.17 -12.33 9.35
N SER A 191 7.34 -11.40 8.40
CA SER A 191 7.57 -9.99 8.70
C SER A 191 6.35 -9.36 9.39
N TYR A 192 5.16 -9.65 8.90
CA TYR A 192 3.91 -9.12 9.47
C TYR A 192 3.61 -9.70 10.86
N ILE A 193 3.85 -10.98 11.08
CA ILE A 193 3.77 -11.59 12.43
C ILE A 193 4.75 -10.89 13.38
N LYS A 194 6.00 -10.64 12.96
CA LYS A 194 6.96 -9.88 13.78
C LYS A 194 6.46 -8.48 14.12
N ASN A 195 5.80 -7.81 13.18
CA ASN A 195 5.22 -6.48 13.41
C ASN A 195 4.04 -6.54 14.39
N CYS A 196 3.18 -7.57 14.29
CA CYS A 196 2.11 -7.82 15.26
C CYS A 196 2.67 -8.05 16.69
N ASN A 197 3.67 -8.91 16.80
CA ASN A 197 4.29 -9.22 18.09
C ASN A 197 4.94 -8.01 18.77
N ARG A 198 5.55 -7.08 17.99
CA ARG A 198 6.08 -5.81 18.50
C ARG A 198 5.02 -4.90 19.11
N ARG A 199 3.75 -5.11 18.76
CA ARG A 199 2.58 -4.38 19.27
C ARG A 199 1.76 -5.20 20.26
N ASN A 200 2.33 -6.30 20.77
CA ASN A 200 1.67 -7.22 21.69
C ASN A 200 0.38 -7.86 21.13
N ILE A 201 0.27 -7.96 19.80
CA ILE A 201 -0.82 -8.67 19.14
C ILE A 201 -0.35 -10.09 18.86
N LYS A 202 -0.97 -11.06 19.50
CA LYS A 202 -0.68 -12.47 19.27
C LYS A 202 -1.18 -12.92 17.90
N VAL A 203 -0.36 -13.70 17.21
CA VAL A 203 -0.78 -14.44 16.01
C VAL A 203 -0.75 -15.91 16.39
N PHE A 204 -1.92 -16.50 16.47
CA PHE A 204 -2.11 -17.91 16.87
C PHE A 204 -1.85 -18.84 15.69
N LEU A 205 -1.46 -20.08 16.00
CA LEU A 205 -1.48 -21.17 15.03
C LEU A 205 -2.91 -21.34 14.45
N PRO A 206 -3.06 -22.03 13.32
CA PRO A 206 -4.38 -22.44 12.87
C PRO A 206 -5.15 -23.14 13.99
N SER A 207 -6.46 -22.97 14.05
CA SER A 207 -7.32 -23.65 14.99
C SER A 207 -8.55 -24.17 14.27
N VAL A 208 -8.88 -25.45 14.46
CA VAL A 208 -10.05 -26.08 13.85
C VAL A 208 -11.34 -25.36 14.21
N ASN A 209 -11.39 -24.70 15.35
CA ASN A 209 -12.57 -24.01 15.85
C ASN A 209 -12.61 -22.51 15.46
N TYR A 210 -11.46 -21.85 15.22
CA TYR A 210 -11.43 -20.40 15.01
C TYR A 210 -10.94 -19.96 13.63
N SER A 211 -10.05 -20.76 12.98
CA SER A 211 -9.50 -20.39 11.68
C SER A 211 -10.53 -20.51 10.56
N ARG A 212 -10.31 -19.72 9.52
CA ARG A 212 -11.08 -19.72 8.27
C ARG A 212 -10.13 -19.75 7.05
N ASP A 213 -10.66 -19.51 5.89
CA ASP A 213 -9.92 -19.33 4.64
C ASP A 213 -8.97 -18.13 4.70
N ASP A 214 -9.32 -17.08 5.44
CA ASP A 214 -8.49 -15.91 5.72
C ASP A 214 -7.89 -15.94 7.13
N PHE A 215 -6.94 -15.01 7.40
CA PHE A 215 -6.53 -14.69 8.77
C PHE A 215 -7.68 -14.00 9.50
N VAL A 216 -8.02 -14.48 10.68
CA VAL A 216 -9.18 -14.01 11.44
C VAL A 216 -8.73 -13.18 12.64
N ALA A 217 -9.14 -11.92 12.69
CA ALA A 217 -8.94 -11.07 13.86
C ALA A 217 -10.05 -11.32 14.90
N THR A 218 -9.66 -11.65 16.13
CA THR A 218 -10.53 -11.84 17.30
C THR A 218 -10.16 -10.86 18.41
N GLU A 219 -10.86 -10.87 19.53
CA GLU A 219 -10.47 -10.04 20.69
C GLU A 219 -9.08 -10.39 21.20
N GLU A 220 -8.73 -11.67 21.22
CA GLU A 220 -7.46 -12.20 21.78
C GLU A 220 -6.26 -12.02 20.85
N GLY A 221 -6.46 -11.98 19.52
CA GLY A 221 -5.38 -11.89 18.55
C GLY A 221 -5.82 -12.21 17.12
N ILE A 222 -4.92 -12.77 16.33
CA ILE A 222 -5.17 -13.13 14.93
C ILE A 222 -4.93 -14.62 14.78
N TYR A 223 -5.92 -15.38 14.30
CA TYR A 223 -5.75 -16.80 13.95
C TYR A 223 -5.21 -16.94 12.52
N TYR A 224 -4.27 -17.86 12.36
CA TYR A 224 -3.69 -18.17 11.05
C TYR A 224 -4.73 -18.81 10.13
N SER A 225 -4.66 -18.47 8.84
CA SER A 225 -5.53 -19.03 7.80
C SER A 225 -5.30 -20.53 7.58
N PHE A 226 -6.36 -21.26 7.33
CA PHE A 226 -6.28 -22.66 6.90
C PHE A 226 -5.65 -22.86 5.51
N LEU A 227 -5.77 -21.87 4.62
CA LEU A 227 -5.14 -21.93 3.29
C LEU A 227 -3.60 -21.93 3.34
N GLY A 228 -3.02 -21.64 4.49
CA GLY A 228 -1.59 -21.84 4.75
C GLY A 228 -1.19 -23.27 5.11
N ILE A 229 -2.14 -24.19 5.29
CA ILE A 229 -1.89 -25.60 5.62
C ILE A 229 -1.72 -26.40 4.32
N MET A 230 -0.65 -27.17 4.24
CA MET A 230 -0.39 -28.04 3.09
C MET A 230 -1.52 -29.09 2.96
N ASN A 231 -1.79 -29.49 1.73
CA ASN A 231 -2.78 -30.52 1.35
C ASN A 231 -4.25 -30.14 1.62
N LEU A 232 -4.56 -29.02 2.27
CA LEU A 232 -5.92 -28.56 2.50
C LEU A 232 -6.33 -27.63 1.33
N GLY A 233 -7.04 -28.17 0.36
CA GLY A 233 -7.55 -27.43 -0.79
C GLY A 233 -8.79 -26.57 -0.47
N ALA A 234 -9.04 -25.55 -1.29
CA ALA A 234 -10.13 -24.60 -1.04
C ALA A 234 -11.53 -25.25 -0.97
N LEU A 235 -11.80 -26.25 -1.83
CA LEU A 235 -13.09 -26.96 -1.82
C LEU A 235 -13.27 -27.79 -0.53
N THR A 236 -12.26 -28.55 -0.13
CA THR A 236 -12.26 -29.33 1.11
C THR A 236 -12.39 -28.39 2.32
N LEU A 237 -11.72 -27.25 2.30
CA LEU A 237 -11.84 -26.25 3.34
C LEU A 237 -13.28 -25.68 3.41
N ALA A 238 -13.89 -25.37 2.27
CA ALA A 238 -15.27 -24.89 2.26
C ALA A 238 -16.22 -25.87 2.93
N SER A 239 -16.13 -27.18 2.60
CA SER A 239 -16.95 -28.23 3.24
C SER A 239 -16.68 -28.36 4.74
N LEU A 240 -15.41 -28.23 5.18
CA LEU A 240 -15.05 -28.24 6.60
C LEU A 240 -15.67 -27.05 7.35
N LEU A 241 -15.61 -25.85 6.75
CA LEU A 241 -16.18 -24.66 7.35
C LEU A 241 -17.72 -24.71 7.41
N GLU A 242 -18.36 -25.21 6.36
CA GLU A 242 -19.81 -25.41 6.32
C GLU A 242 -20.27 -26.39 7.40
N GLU A 243 -19.56 -27.52 7.56
CA GLU A 243 -19.82 -28.51 8.59
C GLU A 243 -19.74 -27.88 9.99
N ARG A 244 -18.66 -27.16 10.26
CA ARG A 244 -18.46 -26.48 11.54
C ARG A 244 -19.49 -25.39 11.81
N ASP A 245 -19.77 -24.55 10.80
CA ASP A 245 -20.72 -23.44 10.95
C ASP A 245 -22.15 -23.96 11.19
N LYS A 246 -22.51 -25.15 10.69
CA LYS A 246 -23.79 -25.81 10.89
C LYS A 246 -23.90 -26.51 12.25
N ASN A 247 -22.86 -27.22 12.67
CA ASN A 247 -22.92 -28.13 13.81
C ASN A 247 -22.13 -27.62 15.04
N GLY A 248 -21.50 -26.45 14.95
CA GLY A 248 -20.77 -25.83 16.06
C GLY A 248 -19.33 -26.32 16.19
N PHE A 249 -18.65 -25.83 17.22
CA PHE A 249 -17.26 -26.15 17.52
C PHE A 249 -17.09 -27.63 17.86
N TYR A 250 -15.96 -28.19 17.44
CA TYR A 250 -15.54 -29.54 17.82
C TYR A 250 -15.05 -29.54 19.26
N GLN A 251 -15.58 -30.45 20.06
CA GLN A 251 -15.29 -30.55 21.50
C GLN A 251 -14.16 -31.53 21.80
N SER A 252 -13.95 -32.55 20.95
CA SER A 252 -12.93 -33.56 21.10
C SER A 252 -12.32 -33.96 19.76
N TYR A 253 -11.17 -34.66 19.82
CA TYR A 253 -10.53 -35.21 18.63
C TYR A 253 -11.40 -36.26 17.94
N ASP A 254 -12.02 -37.16 18.69
CA ASP A 254 -12.86 -38.21 18.14
C ASP A 254 -14.13 -37.64 17.51
N GLU A 255 -14.74 -36.62 18.09
CA GLU A 255 -15.87 -35.89 17.49
C GLU A 255 -15.44 -35.23 16.17
N PHE A 256 -14.27 -34.59 16.16
CA PHE A 256 -13.72 -33.99 14.94
C PHE A 256 -13.55 -35.04 13.82
N ILE A 257 -12.91 -36.19 14.12
CA ILE A 257 -12.73 -37.28 13.15
C ILE A 257 -14.09 -37.81 12.67
N SER A 258 -15.02 -38.05 13.59
CA SER A 258 -16.36 -38.56 13.25
C SER A 258 -17.14 -37.63 12.33
N ARG A 259 -17.14 -36.32 12.63
CA ARG A 259 -17.87 -35.31 11.84
C ARG A 259 -17.20 -34.98 10.50
N THR A 260 -15.89 -35.22 10.38
CA THR A 260 -15.14 -34.84 9.17
C THR A 260 -14.67 -36.02 8.31
N LYS A 261 -15.00 -37.28 8.67
CA LYS A 261 -14.54 -38.50 7.99
C LYS A 261 -14.83 -38.56 6.50
N ASP A 262 -15.95 -37.96 6.07
CA ASP A 262 -16.37 -37.91 4.66
C ASP A 262 -15.86 -36.64 3.94
N ILE A 263 -15.23 -35.73 4.68
CA ILE A 263 -14.73 -34.44 4.17
C ILE A 263 -13.20 -34.47 4.05
N LEU A 264 -12.52 -35.00 5.08
CA LEU A 264 -11.06 -34.96 5.21
C LEU A 264 -10.47 -36.36 5.06
N ASN A 265 -9.46 -36.48 4.22
CA ASN A 265 -8.65 -37.69 4.19
C ASN A 265 -7.51 -37.62 5.23
N LYS A 266 -6.90 -38.77 5.55
CA LYS A 266 -5.80 -38.90 6.51
C LYS A 266 -4.68 -37.89 6.29
N ARG A 267 -4.25 -37.68 5.04
CA ARG A 267 -3.16 -36.76 4.70
C ARG A 267 -3.47 -35.31 5.06
N VAL A 268 -4.72 -34.89 4.90
CA VAL A 268 -5.16 -33.55 5.30
C VAL A 268 -5.17 -33.42 6.80
N VAL A 269 -5.75 -34.41 7.52
CA VAL A 269 -5.79 -34.42 8.98
C VAL A 269 -4.38 -34.38 9.58
N GLU A 270 -3.46 -35.21 9.08
CA GLU A 270 -2.06 -35.17 9.50
C GLU A 270 -1.41 -33.79 9.29
N SER A 271 -1.69 -33.16 8.12
CA SER A 271 -1.20 -31.79 7.85
C SER A 271 -1.77 -30.77 8.83
N MET A 272 -3.04 -30.89 9.21
CA MET A 272 -3.69 -30.06 10.22
C MET A 272 -3.09 -30.29 11.62
N ILE A 273 -2.83 -31.53 11.98
CA ILE A 273 -2.16 -31.87 13.25
C ILE A 273 -0.76 -31.24 13.28
N TYR A 274 0.06 -31.42 12.24
CA TYR A 274 1.41 -30.86 12.19
C TYR A 274 1.41 -29.32 12.21
N ALA A 275 0.42 -28.69 11.60
CA ALA A 275 0.25 -27.25 11.64
C ALA A 275 -0.22 -26.73 13.02
N GLY A 276 -0.68 -27.61 13.91
CA GLY A 276 -1.20 -27.25 15.23
C GLY A 276 -2.68 -26.90 15.25
N ALA A 277 -3.41 -27.17 14.16
CA ALA A 277 -4.82 -26.81 14.06
C ALA A 277 -5.72 -27.58 15.06
N LEU A 278 -5.26 -28.69 15.58
CA LEU A 278 -5.99 -29.56 16.53
C LEU A 278 -5.42 -29.48 17.96
N ASP A 279 -4.49 -28.55 18.24
CA ASP A 279 -3.90 -28.38 19.58
C ASP A 279 -4.94 -28.01 20.66
N CYS A 280 -6.10 -27.50 20.25
CA CYS A 280 -7.22 -27.18 21.15
C CYS A 280 -7.74 -28.41 21.91
N PHE A 281 -7.53 -29.63 21.41
CA PHE A 281 -7.93 -30.87 22.09
C PHE A 281 -6.96 -31.31 23.18
N GLN A 282 -5.81 -30.64 23.36
CA GLN A 282 -4.81 -30.91 24.39
C GLN A 282 -4.25 -32.33 24.36
N ILE A 283 -4.29 -32.99 23.20
CA ILE A 283 -3.69 -34.29 22.94
C ILE A 283 -2.35 -34.07 22.24
N PRO A 284 -1.25 -34.77 22.64
CA PRO A 284 0.01 -34.65 21.92
C PRO A 284 -0.13 -34.96 20.44
N ARG A 285 0.42 -34.13 19.55
CA ARG A 285 0.30 -34.29 18.10
C ARG A 285 0.70 -35.67 17.59
N LYS A 286 1.78 -36.25 18.17
CA LYS A 286 2.21 -37.61 17.85
C LYS A 286 1.14 -38.64 18.17
N GLN A 287 0.44 -38.48 19.29
CA GLN A 287 -0.62 -39.36 19.71
C GLN A 287 -1.82 -39.25 18.75
N MET A 288 -2.25 -38.08 18.41
CA MET A 288 -3.35 -37.88 17.45
C MET A 288 -3.05 -38.54 16.08
N VAL A 289 -1.80 -38.47 15.60
CA VAL A 289 -1.41 -39.15 14.35
C VAL A 289 -1.50 -40.68 14.49
N LEU A 290 -1.08 -41.25 15.63
CA LEU A 290 -1.11 -42.69 15.87
C LEU A 290 -2.53 -43.25 16.08
N GLU A 291 -3.42 -42.45 16.67
CA GLU A 291 -4.79 -42.82 17.01
C GLU A 291 -5.78 -42.58 15.85
N TYR A 292 -5.36 -41.92 14.76
CA TYR A 292 -6.24 -41.55 13.67
C TYR A 292 -7.05 -42.71 13.09
N ASP A 293 -6.41 -43.82 12.78
CA ASP A 293 -7.08 -44.98 12.18
C ASP A 293 -8.06 -45.64 13.18
N THR A 294 -7.72 -45.70 14.45
CA THR A 294 -8.60 -46.20 15.51
C THR A 294 -9.81 -45.31 15.73
N SER A 295 -9.61 -43.98 15.80
CA SER A 295 -10.71 -43.02 15.90
C SER A 295 -11.63 -43.04 14.67
N LEU A 296 -11.08 -43.26 13.48
CA LEU A 296 -11.84 -43.40 12.25
C LEU A 296 -12.68 -44.70 12.24
N GLU A 297 -12.10 -45.83 12.69
CA GLU A 297 -12.82 -47.09 12.83
C GLU A 297 -13.99 -46.94 13.81
N LEU A 298 -13.77 -46.38 14.99
CA LEU A 298 -14.83 -46.09 15.97
C LEU A 298 -15.94 -45.21 15.40
N ALA A 299 -15.57 -44.20 14.64
CA ALA A 299 -16.55 -43.29 13.96
C ALA A 299 -17.38 -44.05 12.92
N ASN A 300 -16.84 -45.05 12.25
CA ASN A 300 -17.56 -45.86 11.28
C ASN A 300 -18.47 -46.89 11.98
N TYR A 301 -18.05 -47.51 13.10
CA TYR A 301 -18.91 -48.41 13.89
C TYR A 301 -20.09 -47.68 14.55
N GLY A 302 -19.84 -46.48 15.07
CA GLY A 302 -20.93 -45.67 15.67
C GLY A 302 -21.99 -45.18 14.67
N ALA A 303 -21.72 -45.22 13.37
CA ALA A 303 -22.72 -44.95 12.33
C ALA A 303 -23.66 -46.16 12.05
N ILE A 304 -23.39 -47.30 12.66
CA ILE A 304 -24.17 -48.57 12.52
C ILE A 304 -25.11 -48.78 13.71
N LEU A 305 -24.91 -48.05 14.79
CA LEU A 305 -25.79 -48.01 15.98
C LEU A 305 -26.71 -46.77 15.93
#